data_800ec81d5411bee1145bb6c2a1765549
#
_entry.id   800ec81d5411bee1145bb6c2a1765549
#
_cell.length_a   1.000
_cell.length_b   1.000
_cell.length_c   1.000
_cell.angle_alpha   90.00
_cell.angle_beta   90.00
_cell.angle_gamma   90.00
#
_symmetry.space_group_name_H-M   'P 1'
#
loop_
_entity.id
_entity.type
_entity.pdbx_description
1 polymer ?
#
loop_
_entity_poly.entity_id
_entity_poly.type
_entity_poly.pdbx_seq_one_letter_code
_entity_poly.pdbx_strand_id
1 'polypeptide(L)'
;MPYLIDANVLCESSKSHPEPAVLQWLADHDAELHVSVLSLGEMLKGIHLMDQGNRRHEIERWYQRIERWAANRLLSMDAPVMTTWGRFYAKHQRAGLKLPLIDSLLAATALQYQLTIVTRNTTDFPDDVPLLNPWEI
;
A
#
# COMPACT_ATOMS: atom_id res chain seq x y z
N MET A 1 7.39 -9.35 -12.41
CA MET A 1 7.96 -8.47 -11.36
C MET A 1 6.96 -8.38 -10.22
N PRO A 2 7.37 -8.59 -8.98
CA PRO A 2 6.44 -8.52 -7.85
C PRO A 2 6.17 -7.07 -7.44
N TYR A 3 4.95 -6.83 -6.98
CA TYR A 3 4.45 -5.52 -6.62
C TYR A 3 3.93 -5.49 -5.19
N LEU A 4 4.12 -4.34 -4.53
CA LEU A 4 3.54 -4.05 -3.22
C LEU A 4 2.49 -2.96 -3.41
N ILE A 5 1.23 -3.27 -3.12
CA ILE A 5 0.10 -2.39 -3.41
C ILE A 5 -0.17 -1.48 -2.23
N ASP A 6 -0.09 -0.15 -2.46
CA ASP A 6 -0.44 0.85 -1.45
C ASP A 6 -1.96 0.90 -1.25
N ALA A 7 -2.38 1.33 -0.06
CA ALA A 7 -3.79 1.39 0.33
C ALA A 7 -4.64 2.21 -0.65
N ASN A 8 -4.10 3.33 -1.17
CA ASN A 8 -4.87 4.18 -2.11
C ASN A 8 -5.27 3.44 -3.39
N VAL A 9 -4.45 2.48 -3.84
CA VAL A 9 -4.75 1.68 -5.04
C VAL A 9 -5.82 0.63 -4.71
N LEU A 10 -5.71 -0.03 -3.57
CA LEU A 10 -6.73 -0.99 -3.12
C LEU A 10 -8.08 -0.31 -2.90
N CYS A 11 -8.07 0.89 -2.34
CA CYS A 11 -9.29 1.65 -2.07
C CYS A 11 -10.03 2.08 -3.34
N GLU A 12 -9.38 2.05 -4.50
CA GLU A 12 -10.05 2.42 -5.76
C GLU A 12 -11.27 1.54 -6.03
N SER A 13 -11.19 0.24 -5.72
CA SER A 13 -12.31 -0.68 -5.93
C SER A 13 -13.51 -0.43 -5.00
N SER A 14 -13.34 0.36 -3.93
CA SER A 14 -14.43 0.71 -3.02
C SER A 14 -15.23 1.93 -3.47
N LYS A 15 -14.76 2.67 -4.46
CA LYS A 15 -15.40 3.91 -4.94
C LYS A 15 -16.62 3.61 -5.77
N SER A 16 -17.59 4.56 -5.80
CA SER A 16 -18.77 4.46 -6.63
C SER A 16 -18.45 4.49 -8.14
N HIS A 17 -17.40 5.24 -8.51
CA HIS A 17 -16.96 5.39 -9.90
C HIS A 17 -15.44 5.14 -9.97
N PRO A 18 -15.02 3.86 -9.84
CA PRO A 18 -13.59 3.54 -9.87
C PRO A 18 -13.00 3.73 -11.27
N GLU A 19 -11.71 4.03 -11.34
CA GLU A 19 -10.99 4.14 -12.61
C GLU A 19 -10.83 2.75 -13.24
N PRO A 20 -11.46 2.46 -14.39
CA PRO A 20 -11.41 1.12 -14.98
C PRO A 20 -10.00 0.64 -15.31
N ALA A 21 -9.11 1.54 -15.73
CA ALA A 21 -7.74 1.19 -16.08
C ALA A 21 -6.96 0.66 -14.86
N VAL A 22 -7.21 1.24 -13.68
CA VAL A 22 -6.56 0.79 -12.43
C VAL A 22 -7.05 -0.60 -12.04
N LEU A 23 -8.37 -0.82 -12.10
CA LEU A 23 -8.96 -2.13 -11.78
C LEU A 23 -8.46 -3.20 -12.75
N GLN A 24 -8.35 -2.86 -14.04
CA GLN A 24 -7.84 -3.78 -15.04
C GLN A 24 -6.37 -4.12 -14.78
N TRP A 25 -5.56 -3.12 -14.45
CA TRP A 25 -4.16 -3.34 -14.12
C TRP A 25 -4.01 -4.32 -12.94
N LEU A 26 -4.81 -4.13 -11.89
CA LEU A 26 -4.81 -5.03 -10.72
C LEU A 26 -5.19 -6.46 -11.11
N ALA A 27 -6.21 -6.62 -11.94
CA ALA A 27 -6.66 -7.93 -12.41
C ALA A 27 -5.57 -8.63 -13.24
N ASP A 28 -4.93 -7.88 -14.14
CA ASP A 28 -3.88 -8.42 -15.03
C ASP A 28 -2.64 -8.87 -14.29
N HIS A 29 -2.37 -8.31 -13.10
CA HIS A 29 -1.16 -8.58 -12.32
C HIS A 29 -1.44 -9.32 -11.02
N ASP A 30 -2.65 -9.84 -10.84
CA ASP A 30 -3.11 -10.41 -9.56
C ASP A 30 -2.13 -11.38 -8.91
N ALA A 31 -1.51 -12.26 -9.69
CA ALA A 31 -0.58 -13.27 -9.18
C ALA A 31 0.73 -12.68 -8.63
N GLU A 32 1.04 -11.43 -8.97
CA GLU A 32 2.28 -10.75 -8.58
C GLU A 32 2.09 -9.75 -7.44
N LEU A 33 0.87 -9.62 -6.91
CA LEU A 33 0.53 -8.59 -5.94
C LEU A 33 0.76 -9.05 -4.50
N HIS A 34 1.39 -8.18 -3.71
CA HIS A 34 1.58 -8.33 -2.27
C HIS A 34 0.97 -7.14 -1.55
N VAL A 35 0.54 -7.35 -0.31
CA VAL A 35 -0.08 -6.33 0.53
C VAL A 35 0.63 -6.30 1.87
N SER A 36 0.93 -5.10 2.37
CA SER A 36 1.48 -4.93 3.71
C SER A 36 0.35 -4.90 4.76
N VAL A 37 0.63 -5.44 5.95
CA VAL A 37 -0.25 -5.26 7.12
C VAL A 37 -0.50 -3.78 7.42
N LEU A 38 0.45 -2.90 7.07
CA LEU A 38 0.29 -1.44 7.21
C LEU A 38 -0.88 -0.92 6.40
N SER A 39 -1.05 -1.40 5.17
CA SER A 39 -2.15 -0.97 4.29
C SER A 39 -3.50 -1.41 4.83
N LEU A 40 -3.58 -2.62 5.40
CA LEU A 40 -4.81 -3.07 6.07
C LEU A 40 -5.14 -2.18 7.27
N GLY A 41 -4.13 -1.83 8.08
CA GLY A 41 -4.30 -0.92 9.21
C GLY A 41 -4.79 0.46 8.81
N GLU A 42 -4.24 1.02 7.72
CA GLU A 42 -4.68 2.31 7.20
C GLU A 42 -6.13 2.28 6.72
N MET A 43 -6.54 1.23 6.04
CA MET A 43 -7.92 1.05 5.60
C MET A 43 -8.87 0.94 6.80
N LEU A 44 -8.50 0.15 7.81
CA LEU A 44 -9.30 0.03 9.04
C LEU A 44 -9.42 1.36 9.79
N LYS A 45 -8.32 2.10 9.88
CA LYS A 45 -8.34 3.44 10.49
C LYS A 45 -9.35 4.33 9.77
N GLY A 46 -9.32 4.33 8.45
CA GLY A 46 -10.27 5.10 7.65
C GLY A 46 -11.72 4.71 7.92
N ILE A 47 -12.00 3.41 8.03
CA ILE A 47 -13.33 2.90 8.34
C ILE A 47 -13.80 3.37 9.73
N HIS A 48 -12.93 3.24 10.72
CA HIS A 48 -13.27 3.65 12.10
C HIS A 48 -13.47 5.16 12.26
N LEU A 49 -12.94 5.95 11.34
CA LEU A 49 -13.18 7.40 11.29
C LEU A 49 -14.50 7.77 10.61
N MET A 50 -15.12 6.84 9.89
CA MET A 50 -16.39 7.08 9.20
C MET A 50 -17.54 7.08 10.22
N ASP A 51 -18.56 7.92 9.94
CA ASP A 51 -19.80 7.90 10.72
C ASP A 51 -20.53 6.57 10.51
N GLN A 52 -21.26 6.13 11.53
CA GLN A 52 -22.12 4.96 11.43
C GLN A 52 -23.20 5.20 10.38
N GLY A 53 -23.53 4.17 9.59
CA GLY A 53 -24.53 4.25 8.57
C GLY A 53 -24.30 3.29 7.43
N ASN A 54 -25.11 3.42 6.38
CA ASN A 54 -25.09 2.48 5.25
C ASN A 54 -23.77 2.49 4.49
N ARG A 55 -23.17 3.67 4.29
CA ARG A 55 -21.90 3.77 3.57
C ARG A 55 -20.78 3.07 4.32
N ARG A 56 -20.70 3.25 5.63
CA ARG A 56 -19.71 2.56 6.46
C ARG A 56 -19.88 1.04 6.37
N HIS A 57 -21.13 0.55 6.44
CA HIS A 57 -21.42 -0.88 6.32
C HIS A 57 -20.98 -1.45 4.97
N GLU A 58 -21.16 -0.69 3.88
CA GLU A 58 -20.69 -1.09 2.55
C GLU A 58 -19.16 -1.21 2.51
N ILE A 59 -18.46 -0.24 3.09
CA ILE A 59 -17.00 -0.22 3.14
C ILE A 59 -16.48 -1.34 4.03
N GLU A 60 -17.14 -1.62 5.16
CA GLU A 60 -16.77 -2.74 6.03
C GLU A 60 -16.88 -4.08 5.28
N ARG A 61 -17.93 -4.29 4.49
CA ARG A 61 -18.09 -5.48 3.66
C ARG A 61 -17.01 -5.57 2.57
N TRP A 62 -16.71 -4.45 1.93
CA TRP A 62 -15.61 -4.37 0.96
C TRP A 62 -14.28 -4.73 1.62
N TYR A 63 -13.99 -4.20 2.80
CA TYR A 63 -12.76 -4.50 3.54
C TYR A 63 -12.66 -6.00 3.86
N GLN A 64 -13.75 -6.64 4.25
CA GLN A 64 -13.75 -8.08 4.51
C GLN A 64 -13.36 -8.89 3.26
N ARG A 65 -13.80 -8.46 2.09
CA ARG A 65 -13.38 -9.08 0.82
C ARG A 65 -11.89 -8.87 0.55
N ILE A 66 -11.40 -7.66 0.80
CA ILE A 66 -9.97 -7.34 0.66
C ILE A 66 -9.14 -8.19 1.62
N GLU A 67 -9.56 -8.31 2.86
CA GLU A 67 -8.85 -9.10 3.87
C GLU A 67 -8.73 -10.57 3.46
N ARG A 68 -9.79 -11.15 2.93
CA ARG A 68 -9.77 -12.53 2.43
C ARG A 68 -8.84 -12.67 1.21
N TRP A 69 -8.93 -11.74 0.28
CA TRP A 69 -8.05 -11.72 -0.89
C TRP A 69 -6.59 -11.56 -0.50
N ALA A 70 -6.29 -10.76 0.52
CA ALA A 70 -4.93 -10.48 0.96
C ALA A 70 -4.30 -11.62 1.77
N ALA A 71 -5.08 -12.56 2.30
CA ALA A 71 -4.62 -13.52 3.30
C ALA A 71 -3.37 -14.32 2.89
N ASN A 72 -3.24 -14.67 1.60
CA ASN A 72 -2.11 -15.45 1.10
C ASN A 72 -1.01 -14.60 0.43
N ARG A 73 -1.12 -13.28 0.50
CA ARG A 73 -0.17 -12.33 -0.10
C ARG A 73 0.26 -11.24 0.87
N LEU A 74 0.00 -11.42 2.14
CA LEU A 74 0.22 -10.43 3.19
C LEU A 74 1.66 -10.47 3.69
N LEU A 75 2.27 -9.28 3.81
CA LEU A 75 3.61 -9.11 4.37
C LEU A 75 3.52 -8.38 5.70
N SER A 76 4.23 -8.90 6.71
CA SER A 76 4.26 -8.32 8.05
C SER A 76 5.50 -7.44 8.24
N MET A 77 5.51 -6.68 9.35
CA MET A 77 6.66 -5.88 9.76
C MET A 77 7.64 -6.77 10.55
N ASP A 78 8.37 -7.61 9.84
CA ASP A 78 9.30 -8.56 10.43
C ASP A 78 10.68 -7.93 10.73
N ALA A 79 11.58 -8.70 11.34
CA ALA A 79 12.91 -8.21 11.71
C ALA A 79 13.75 -7.75 10.50
N PRO A 80 13.79 -8.49 9.37
CA PRO A 80 14.50 -8.03 8.19
C PRO A 80 13.99 -6.69 7.66
N VAL A 81 12.67 -6.48 7.63
CA VAL A 81 12.08 -5.20 7.21
C VAL A 81 12.53 -4.08 8.14
N MET A 82 12.52 -4.32 9.45
CA MET A 82 12.92 -3.29 10.42
C MET A 82 14.41 -2.97 10.34
N THR A 83 15.24 -3.95 10.05
CA THR A 83 16.68 -3.72 9.80
C THR A 83 16.88 -2.81 8.58
N THR A 84 16.17 -3.08 7.50
CA THR A 84 16.22 -2.26 6.29
C THR A 84 15.65 -0.87 6.55
N TRP A 85 14.54 -0.77 7.29
CA TRP A 85 13.94 0.51 7.66
C TRP A 85 14.91 1.40 8.43
N GLY A 86 15.61 0.85 9.42
CA GLY A 86 16.55 1.62 10.22
C GLY A 86 17.63 2.27 9.36
N ARG A 87 18.23 1.53 8.44
CA ARG A 87 19.24 2.05 7.51
C ARG A 87 18.66 3.07 6.54
N PHE A 88 17.52 2.76 5.94
CA PHE A 88 16.83 3.60 4.95
C PHE A 88 16.40 4.93 5.57
N TYR A 89 15.72 4.89 6.71
CA TYR A 89 15.24 6.10 7.36
C TYR A 89 16.38 7.00 7.82
N ALA A 90 17.41 6.42 8.44
CA ALA A 90 18.58 7.17 8.91
C ALA A 90 19.31 7.84 7.75
N LYS A 91 19.49 7.15 6.62
CA LYS A 91 20.11 7.70 5.42
C LYS A 91 19.39 8.97 4.94
N HIS A 92 18.08 8.93 4.84
CA HIS A 92 17.29 10.07 4.36
C HIS A 92 17.20 11.18 5.39
N GLN A 93 17.07 10.84 6.67
CA GLN A 93 17.07 11.84 7.73
C GLN A 93 18.40 12.61 7.78
N ARG A 94 19.53 11.92 7.62
CA ARG A 94 20.85 12.56 7.56
C ARG A 94 21.01 13.48 6.35
N ALA A 95 20.31 13.17 5.25
CA ALA A 95 20.27 14.00 4.06
C ALA A 95 19.26 15.16 4.19
N GLY A 96 18.62 15.33 5.34
CA GLY A 96 17.65 16.38 5.60
C GLY A 96 16.22 16.10 5.16
N LEU A 97 15.93 14.86 4.78
CA LEU A 97 14.60 14.47 4.33
C LEU A 97 13.84 13.74 5.44
N LYS A 98 12.74 14.34 5.89
CA LYS A 98 11.86 13.72 6.88
C LYS A 98 10.73 12.97 6.15
N LEU A 99 10.81 11.65 6.16
CA LEU A 99 9.80 10.80 5.51
C LEU A 99 8.60 10.57 6.44
N PRO A 100 7.37 10.52 5.89
CA PRO A 100 6.22 10.04 6.67
C PRO A 100 6.47 8.62 7.17
N LEU A 101 6.10 8.35 8.41
CA LEU A 101 6.46 7.08 9.06
C LEU A 101 5.91 5.87 8.31
N ILE A 102 4.61 5.86 8.00
CA ILE A 102 3.97 4.71 7.34
C ILE A 102 4.56 4.49 5.94
N ASP A 103 4.73 5.56 5.18
CA ASP A 103 5.33 5.48 3.84
C ASP A 103 6.76 4.96 3.90
N SER A 104 7.53 5.37 4.92
CA SER A 104 8.90 4.90 5.10
C SER A 104 8.96 3.39 5.43
N LEU A 105 8.01 2.90 6.21
CA LEU A 105 7.92 1.47 6.54
C LEU A 105 7.49 0.65 5.30
N LEU A 106 6.59 1.19 4.50
CA LEU A 106 6.18 0.57 3.24
C LEU A 106 7.37 0.51 2.27
N ALA A 107 8.12 1.60 2.17
CA ALA A 107 9.34 1.67 1.35
C ALA A 107 10.37 0.62 1.79
N ALA A 108 10.60 0.49 3.09
CA ALA A 108 11.53 -0.52 3.63
C ALA A 108 11.09 -1.95 3.30
N THR A 109 9.78 -2.22 3.34
CA THR A 109 9.24 -3.51 2.94
C THR A 109 9.55 -3.81 1.47
N ALA A 110 9.31 -2.83 0.60
CA ALA A 110 9.58 -2.96 -0.83
C ALA A 110 11.08 -3.19 -1.10
N LEU A 111 11.94 -2.43 -0.44
CA LEU A 111 13.39 -2.59 -0.60
C LEU A 111 13.87 -3.96 -0.10
N GLN A 112 13.36 -4.41 1.04
CA GLN A 112 13.77 -5.68 1.64
C GLN A 112 13.40 -6.86 0.74
N TYR A 113 12.22 -6.86 0.15
CA TYR A 113 11.72 -7.97 -0.66
C TYR A 113 11.80 -7.72 -2.17
N GLN A 114 12.49 -6.66 -2.57
CA GLN A 114 12.71 -6.32 -3.99
C GLN A 114 11.40 -6.18 -4.76
N LEU A 115 10.48 -5.41 -4.18
CA LEU A 115 9.16 -5.14 -4.76
C LEU A 115 9.12 -3.72 -5.34
N THR A 116 8.24 -3.51 -6.31
CA THR A 116 7.88 -2.17 -6.79
C THR A 116 6.59 -1.74 -6.09
N ILE A 117 6.58 -0.56 -5.48
CA ILE A 117 5.36 -0.03 -4.84
C ILE A 117 4.44 0.51 -5.92
N VAL A 118 3.19 0.05 -5.89
CA VAL A 118 2.13 0.54 -6.77
C VAL A 118 1.31 1.55 -5.97
N THR A 119 1.40 2.81 -6.36
CA THR A 119 0.79 3.92 -5.61
C THR A 119 0.44 5.09 -6.53
N ARG A 120 -0.58 5.85 -6.15
CA ARG A 120 -0.90 7.11 -6.81
C ARG A 120 0.03 8.24 -6.33
N ASN A 121 0.53 8.14 -5.09
CA ASN A 121 1.28 9.21 -4.40
C ASN A 121 2.79 9.04 -4.60
N THR A 122 3.26 9.05 -5.84
CA THR A 122 4.67 8.82 -6.16
C THR A 122 5.62 9.86 -5.58
N THR A 123 5.13 11.08 -5.33
CA THR A 123 5.95 12.16 -4.76
C THR A 123 6.24 11.99 -3.26
N ASP A 124 5.54 11.07 -2.58
CA ASP A 124 5.73 10.82 -1.15
C ASP A 124 6.93 9.91 -0.85
N PHE A 125 7.58 9.40 -1.90
CA PHE A 125 8.70 8.46 -1.77
C PHE A 125 9.97 9.04 -2.39
N PRO A 126 11.15 8.77 -1.80
CA PRO A 126 12.42 9.20 -2.40
C PRO A 126 12.80 8.35 -3.62
N ASP A 127 13.78 8.84 -4.39
CA ASP A 127 14.15 8.28 -5.70
C ASP A 127 14.71 6.86 -5.66
N ASP A 128 15.19 6.39 -4.51
CA ASP A 128 15.74 5.05 -4.38
C ASP A 128 14.68 3.96 -4.15
N VAL A 129 13.39 4.32 -4.18
CA VAL A 129 12.28 3.38 -4.03
C VAL A 129 11.63 3.15 -5.40
N PRO A 130 11.58 1.91 -5.92
CA PRO A 130 10.89 1.64 -7.19
C PRO A 130 9.38 1.85 -7.07
N LEU A 131 8.82 2.67 -7.97
CA LEU A 131 7.41 3.06 -7.94
C LEU A 131 6.74 2.83 -9.29
N LEU A 132 5.43 2.57 -9.25
CA LEU A 132 4.57 2.50 -10.43
C LEU A 132 3.22 3.13 -10.09
N ASN A 133 2.76 4.05 -10.94
CA ASN A 133 1.44 4.68 -10.80
C ASN A 133 0.49 4.11 -11.84
N PRO A 134 -0.51 3.27 -11.45
CA PRO A 134 -1.40 2.64 -12.42
C PRO A 134 -2.41 3.60 -13.07
N TRP A 135 -2.51 4.84 -12.58
CA TRP A 135 -3.30 5.89 -13.26
C TRP A 135 -2.58 6.50 -14.46
N GLU A 136 -1.25 6.32 -14.55
CA GLU A 136 -0.40 6.96 -15.57
C GLU A 136 0.13 5.98 -16.62
N ILE A 137 -0.47 4.81 -16.72
CA ILE A 137 -0.05 3.77 -17.67
C ILE A 137 -0.83 3.90 -18.98
#